data_eb271481f40725c01696b393441a1dfc
#
_entry.id   eb271481f40725c01696b393441a1dfc
#
_cell.length_a   1.000
_cell.length_b   1.000
_cell.length_c   1.000
_cell.angle_alpha   90.00
_cell.angle_beta   90.00
_cell.angle_gamma   90.00
#
_symmetry.space_group_name_H-M   'P 1'
#
loop_
_entity.id
_entity.type
_entity.pdbx_description
1 polymer ?
#
loop_
_entity_poly.entity_id
_entity_poly.type
_entity_poly.pdbx_seq_one_letter_code
_entity_poly.pdbx_strand_id
1 'polypeptide(L)'
;MLRAPAHGDLAVAQLWARELDEGRYYCSISTMYRILRATGEVNERRSQATHPAKVKPELVATKANMVWSWDITKLRGPDRGVYYDLYVILDIYSRYVVGWTLAPSESGELAKDLIGDCLTRQQVTRDTLSLHADRGTSMTSKPVSQLLTDLGVVRSHSRPHISNDNPYSEAAFKTLKYCPAFPDRFGSIADARLFCEQFFAYNNHEHRHSGIGLHTPASVHYGTALEIRAQRAATLDAAYATNPTRFTQRPQPPMLPTIAWINQPIEEVAQSA
;
A
#
# COMPACT_ATOMS: atom_id res chain seq x y z
N MET A 1 -1.46 25.13 43.68
CA MET A 1 -0.48 24.04 43.62
C MET A 1 -0.49 23.34 42.26
N LEU A 2 -1.58 22.63 41.86
CA LEU A 2 -1.63 21.88 40.58
C LEU A 2 -1.30 22.70 39.31
N ARG A 3 -1.55 24.01 39.34
CA ARG A 3 -1.35 24.93 38.19
C ARG A 3 -0.14 25.85 38.35
N ALA A 4 0.69 25.63 39.35
CA ALA A 4 1.90 26.46 39.47
C ALA A 4 2.88 26.22 38.34
N PRO A 5 3.47 27.25 37.71
CA PRO A 5 4.40 27.08 36.61
C PRO A 5 5.57 26.13 36.92
N ALA A 6 6.04 26.13 38.16
CA ALA A 6 7.13 25.26 38.64
C ALA A 6 6.72 23.76 38.69
N HIS A 7 5.45 23.44 38.52
CA HIS A 7 4.92 22.07 38.60
C HIS A 7 4.32 21.59 37.26
N GLY A 8 4.46 22.41 36.22
CA GLY A 8 3.87 22.11 34.90
C GLY A 8 4.33 20.79 34.29
N ASP A 9 5.57 20.40 34.54
CA ASP A 9 6.21 19.20 33.97
C ASP A 9 6.10 17.96 34.88
N LEU A 10 5.55 18.10 36.10
CA LEU A 10 5.43 16.98 37.03
C LEU A 10 4.14 16.19 36.81
N ALA A 11 4.26 14.87 36.78
CA ALA A 11 3.08 14.01 36.86
C ALA A 11 2.33 14.24 38.20
N VAL A 12 1.01 14.13 38.16
CA VAL A 12 0.16 14.38 39.36
C VAL A 12 0.62 13.56 40.57
N ALA A 13 0.99 12.29 40.36
CA ALA A 13 1.47 11.42 41.45
C ALA A 13 2.83 11.91 42.03
N GLN A 14 3.72 12.43 41.15
CA GLN A 14 5.00 12.98 41.61
C GLN A 14 4.82 14.28 42.41
N LEU A 15 3.87 15.12 42.00
CA LEU A 15 3.54 16.33 42.75
C LEU A 15 2.92 15.99 44.10
N TRP A 16 2.03 14.99 44.13
CA TRP A 16 1.42 14.51 45.38
C TRP A 16 2.51 14.00 46.37
N ALA A 17 3.43 13.15 45.89
CA ALA A 17 4.53 12.63 46.69
C ALA A 17 5.44 13.76 47.24
N ARG A 18 5.80 14.72 46.39
CA ARG A 18 6.61 15.88 46.79
C ARG A 18 5.96 16.71 47.92
N GLU A 19 4.64 16.94 47.80
CA GLU A 19 3.94 17.69 48.81
C GLU A 19 3.89 16.93 50.16
N LEU A 20 3.77 15.58 50.12
CA LEU A 20 3.86 14.74 51.28
C LEU A 20 5.24 14.79 51.95
N ASP A 21 6.31 14.77 51.16
CA ASP A 21 7.68 14.87 51.65
C ASP A 21 7.93 16.19 52.33
N GLU A 22 7.24 17.25 51.91
CA GLU A 22 7.24 18.56 52.53
C GLU A 22 6.21 18.72 53.69
N GLY A 23 5.60 17.61 54.12
CA GLY A 23 4.62 17.58 55.23
C GLY A 23 3.25 18.15 54.89
N ARG A 24 2.91 18.31 53.62
CA ARG A 24 1.62 18.86 53.19
C ARG A 24 0.74 17.80 52.51
N TYR A 25 -0.47 17.61 53.03
CA TYR A 25 -1.48 16.76 52.40
C TYR A 25 -2.72 17.58 52.02
N TYR A 26 -3.02 17.64 50.73
CA TYR A 26 -4.22 18.37 50.25
C TYR A 26 -5.40 17.44 49.95
N CYS A 27 -5.18 16.38 49.19
CA CYS A 27 -6.18 15.41 48.81
C CYS A 27 -5.51 14.16 48.17
N SER A 28 -6.31 13.13 47.89
CA SER A 28 -5.81 11.94 47.19
C SER A 28 -5.43 12.22 45.71
N ILE A 29 -4.57 11.40 45.16
CA ILE A 29 -4.19 11.43 43.73
C ILE A 29 -5.44 11.36 42.82
N SER A 30 -6.42 10.52 43.17
CA SER A 30 -7.68 10.39 42.43
C SER A 30 -8.48 11.71 42.40
N THR A 31 -8.48 12.43 43.54
CA THR A 31 -9.14 13.75 43.63
C THR A 31 -8.42 14.78 42.77
N MET A 32 -7.09 14.78 42.76
CA MET A 32 -6.30 15.67 41.89
C MET A 32 -6.62 15.44 40.40
N TYR A 33 -6.69 14.18 40.00
CA TYR A 33 -7.12 13.84 38.62
C TYR A 33 -8.54 14.26 38.31
N ARG A 34 -9.47 14.12 39.28
CA ARG A 34 -10.86 14.58 39.09
C ARG A 34 -10.92 16.10 38.87
N ILE A 35 -10.15 16.87 39.61
CA ILE A 35 -10.09 18.34 39.45
C ILE A 35 -9.54 18.68 38.06
N LEU A 36 -8.47 18.05 37.64
CA LEU A 36 -7.89 18.30 36.33
C LEU A 36 -8.79 17.87 35.16
N ARG A 37 -9.59 16.80 35.34
CA ARG A 37 -10.60 16.40 34.36
C ARG A 37 -11.71 17.42 34.19
N ALA A 38 -12.20 17.96 35.34
CA ALA A 38 -13.27 18.96 35.34
C ALA A 38 -12.86 20.26 34.61
N THR A 39 -11.54 20.53 34.47
CA THR A 39 -11.00 21.70 33.80
C THR A 39 -10.36 21.39 32.44
N GLY A 40 -10.48 20.15 31.95
CA GLY A 40 -9.88 19.74 30.67
C GLY A 40 -8.34 19.64 30.67
N GLU A 41 -7.70 19.67 31.85
CA GLU A 41 -6.25 19.71 32.02
C GLU A 41 -5.60 18.34 32.25
N VAL A 42 -6.27 17.24 31.93
CA VAL A 42 -5.76 15.87 32.10
C VAL A 42 -4.80 15.48 30.98
N ASN A 43 -4.72 16.24 29.91
CA ASN A 43 -3.80 15.99 28.81
C ASN A 43 -2.36 16.09 29.32
N GLU A 44 -1.47 15.34 28.68
CA GLU A 44 -0.08 15.25 29.06
C GLU A 44 0.53 16.65 29.26
N ARG A 45 0.99 16.91 30.46
CA ARG A 45 1.50 18.23 30.88
C ARG A 45 2.89 18.52 30.33
N ARG A 46 3.57 17.50 29.77
CA ARG A 46 4.85 17.65 29.10
C ARG A 46 4.60 18.15 27.69
N SER A 47 5.42 19.09 27.24
CA SER A 47 5.46 19.50 25.84
C SER A 47 6.00 18.33 25.01
N GLN A 48 5.14 17.38 24.65
CA GLN A 48 5.49 16.37 23.65
C GLN A 48 5.29 16.95 22.27
N ALA A 49 6.21 16.62 21.35
CA ALA A 49 6.00 16.89 19.95
C ALA A 49 4.68 16.25 19.50
N THR A 50 3.67 17.06 19.26
CA THR A 50 2.42 16.60 18.66
C THR A 50 2.74 16.19 17.25
N HIS A 51 2.70 14.88 16.98
CA HIS A 51 2.75 14.42 15.61
C HIS A 51 1.56 15.00 14.86
N PRO A 52 1.76 15.63 13.70
CA PRO A 52 0.65 16.11 12.90
C PRO A 52 -0.31 14.97 12.61
N ALA A 53 -1.60 15.28 12.53
CA ALA A 53 -2.63 14.31 12.19
C ALA A 53 -2.22 13.55 10.92
N LYS A 54 -2.25 12.22 10.98
CA LYS A 54 -1.85 11.37 9.86
C LYS A 54 -2.86 11.54 8.73
N VAL A 55 -2.46 12.21 7.67
CA VAL A 55 -3.29 12.38 6.48
C VAL A 55 -3.41 11.04 5.75
N LYS A 56 -4.62 10.67 5.39
CA LYS A 56 -4.91 9.50 4.55
C LYS A 56 -4.27 9.72 3.18
N PRO A 57 -3.39 8.82 2.70
CA PRO A 57 -2.83 8.99 1.36
C PRO A 57 -3.92 8.78 0.32
N GLU A 58 -4.17 9.76 -0.52
CA GLU A 58 -5.12 9.69 -1.63
C GLU A 58 -4.34 9.78 -2.93
N LEU A 59 -4.27 8.68 -3.66
CA LEU A 59 -3.55 8.58 -4.93
C LEU A 59 -4.47 8.12 -6.03
N VAL A 60 -4.34 8.73 -7.20
CA VAL A 60 -5.14 8.46 -8.38
C VAL A 60 -4.25 8.15 -9.57
N ALA A 61 -4.62 7.11 -10.32
CA ALA A 61 -4.01 6.78 -11.60
C ALA A 61 -5.08 6.67 -12.69
N THR A 62 -4.93 7.41 -13.77
CA THR A 62 -5.79 7.38 -14.96
C THR A 62 -5.13 6.71 -16.16
N LYS A 63 -3.86 6.37 -16.03
CA LYS A 63 -3.06 5.62 -17.01
C LYS A 63 -1.93 4.88 -16.32
N ALA A 64 -1.27 3.98 -17.04
CA ALA A 64 -0.07 3.30 -16.59
C ALA A 64 1.06 4.28 -16.23
N ASN A 65 1.91 3.88 -15.29
CA ASN A 65 3.09 4.61 -14.81
C ASN A 65 2.80 5.96 -14.13
N MET A 66 1.59 6.13 -13.56
CA MET A 66 1.27 7.28 -12.68
C MET A 66 1.46 6.94 -11.21
N VAL A 67 1.04 5.76 -10.79
CA VAL A 67 1.16 5.31 -9.39
C VAL A 67 1.60 3.85 -9.38
N TRP A 68 2.73 3.60 -8.73
CA TRP A 68 3.16 2.24 -8.41
C TRP A 68 2.95 1.95 -6.95
N SER A 69 2.55 0.73 -6.65
CA SER A 69 2.51 0.16 -5.30
C SER A 69 3.68 -0.78 -5.12
N TRP A 70 4.39 -0.65 -4.02
CA TRP A 70 5.52 -1.48 -3.67
C TRP A 70 5.33 -2.12 -2.30
N ASP A 71 5.66 -3.40 -2.20
CA ASP A 71 5.63 -4.14 -0.94
C ASP A 71 6.58 -5.34 -0.95
N ILE A 72 6.91 -5.84 0.23
CA ILE A 72 7.80 -6.99 0.45
C ILE A 72 7.02 -8.07 1.18
N THR A 73 7.09 -9.30 0.68
CA THR A 73 6.49 -10.44 1.36
C THR A 73 7.46 -11.57 1.55
N LYS A 74 7.27 -12.36 2.62
CA LYS A 74 8.12 -13.50 2.93
C LYS A 74 7.61 -14.77 2.27
N LEU A 75 8.51 -15.49 1.60
CA LEU A 75 8.32 -16.84 1.10
C LEU A 75 9.03 -17.81 2.05
N ARG A 76 8.40 -18.95 2.36
CA ARG A 76 8.97 -19.96 3.25
C ARG A 76 10.05 -20.76 2.53
N GLY A 77 11.25 -20.79 3.09
CA GLY A 77 12.35 -21.64 2.64
C GLY A 77 12.26 -23.09 3.13
N PRO A 78 13.31 -23.90 2.88
CA PRO A 78 13.26 -25.36 3.13
C PRO A 78 13.01 -25.67 4.60
N ASP A 79 13.67 -24.98 5.50
CA ASP A 79 13.63 -25.25 6.92
C ASP A 79 12.74 -24.28 7.68
N ARG A 80 12.31 -24.69 8.88
CA ARG A 80 11.57 -23.82 9.79
C ARG A 80 12.42 -22.62 10.20
N GLY A 81 11.91 -21.41 9.99
CA GLY A 81 12.60 -20.16 10.28
C GLY A 81 13.39 -19.59 9.10
N VAL A 82 13.57 -20.33 8.02
CA VAL A 82 14.17 -19.81 6.78
C VAL A 82 13.08 -19.14 5.94
N TYR A 83 13.35 -17.90 5.54
CA TYR A 83 12.46 -17.11 4.67
C TYR A 83 13.28 -16.41 3.61
N TYR A 84 12.62 -16.12 2.49
CA TYR A 84 13.14 -15.28 1.41
C TYR A 84 12.24 -14.06 1.28
N ASP A 85 12.83 -12.90 1.13
CA ASP A 85 12.10 -11.63 0.98
C ASP A 85 11.87 -11.36 -0.51
N LEU A 86 10.59 -11.41 -0.91
CA LEU A 86 10.14 -11.12 -2.26
C LEU A 86 9.66 -9.67 -2.33
N TYR A 87 10.38 -8.87 -3.10
CA TYR A 87 10.07 -7.47 -3.41
C TYR A 87 9.24 -7.44 -4.68
N VAL A 88 8.12 -6.74 -4.66
CA VAL A 88 7.25 -6.58 -5.84
C VAL A 88 6.85 -5.13 -6.00
N ILE A 89 7.00 -4.61 -7.21
CA ILE A 89 6.51 -3.30 -7.62
C ILE A 89 5.45 -3.53 -8.70
N LEU A 90 4.26 -3.01 -8.51
CA LEU A 90 3.17 -3.11 -9.46
C LEU A 90 2.56 -1.75 -9.79
N ASP A 91 2.13 -1.58 -11.02
CA ASP A 91 1.34 -0.43 -11.46
C ASP A 91 -0.12 -0.60 -11.04
N ILE A 92 -0.67 0.39 -10.30
CA ILE A 92 -2.03 0.24 -9.76
C ILE A 92 -3.13 0.37 -10.81
N TYR A 93 -2.87 1.04 -11.95
CA TYR A 93 -3.84 1.18 -13.02
C TYR A 93 -3.99 -0.11 -13.82
N SER A 94 -2.89 -0.65 -14.29
CA SER A 94 -2.84 -1.84 -15.14
C SER A 94 -2.76 -3.17 -14.39
N ARG A 95 -2.39 -3.17 -13.11
CA ARG A 95 -2.03 -4.36 -12.30
C ARG A 95 -0.76 -5.05 -12.79
N TYR A 96 -0.02 -4.44 -13.72
CA TYR A 96 1.20 -4.98 -14.27
C TYR A 96 2.32 -4.94 -13.22
N VAL A 97 2.95 -6.09 -12.99
CA VAL A 97 4.15 -6.17 -12.14
C VAL A 97 5.32 -5.61 -12.95
N VAL A 98 5.72 -4.37 -12.65
CA VAL A 98 6.78 -3.65 -13.36
C VAL A 98 8.17 -4.16 -12.99
N GLY A 99 8.29 -4.77 -11.81
CA GLY A 99 9.51 -5.43 -11.36
C GLY A 99 9.35 -6.19 -10.07
N TRP A 100 10.22 -7.16 -9.90
CA TRP A 100 10.34 -7.95 -8.68
C TRP A 100 11.78 -8.44 -8.49
N THR A 101 12.13 -8.76 -7.25
CA THR A 101 13.37 -9.45 -6.93
C THR A 101 13.21 -10.29 -5.67
N LEU A 102 14.10 -11.27 -5.50
CA LEU A 102 14.07 -12.20 -4.36
C LEU A 102 15.44 -12.22 -3.68
N ALA A 103 15.46 -12.05 -2.37
CA ALA A 103 16.66 -12.02 -1.56
C ALA A 103 16.55 -12.88 -0.29
N PRO A 104 17.66 -13.33 0.28
CA PRO A 104 17.66 -14.05 1.56
C PRO A 104 17.38 -13.15 2.76
N SER A 105 17.52 -11.83 2.60
CA SER A 105 17.27 -10.84 3.64
C SER A 105 16.91 -9.50 3.04
N GLU A 106 16.18 -8.70 3.82
CA GLU A 106 15.75 -7.36 3.41
C GLU A 106 16.92 -6.38 3.36
N SER A 107 17.02 -5.58 2.27
CA SER A 107 18.07 -4.60 2.02
C SER A 107 17.53 -3.36 1.31
N GLY A 108 17.91 -2.18 1.82
CA GLY A 108 17.58 -0.90 1.20
C GLY A 108 18.33 -0.65 -0.12
N GLU A 109 19.54 -1.16 -0.28
CA GLU A 109 20.30 -1.05 -1.54
C GLU A 109 19.63 -1.89 -2.63
N LEU A 110 19.23 -3.13 -2.32
CA LEU A 110 18.52 -3.98 -3.27
C LEU A 110 17.18 -3.36 -3.70
N ALA A 111 16.48 -2.73 -2.77
CA ALA A 111 15.26 -1.99 -3.07
C ALA A 111 15.53 -0.80 -4.02
N LYS A 112 16.58 -0.04 -3.76
CA LYS A 112 17.03 1.07 -4.61
C LYS A 112 17.35 0.60 -6.03
N ASP A 113 18.12 -0.49 -6.17
CA ASP A 113 18.50 -1.03 -7.46
C ASP A 113 17.27 -1.52 -8.25
N LEU A 114 16.36 -2.25 -7.60
CA LEU A 114 15.11 -2.70 -8.22
C LEU A 114 14.25 -1.51 -8.71
N ILE A 115 14.09 -0.47 -7.90
CA ILE A 115 13.33 0.72 -8.28
C ILE A 115 13.99 1.42 -9.47
N GLY A 116 15.31 1.63 -9.43
CA GLY A 116 16.08 2.24 -10.51
C GLY A 116 15.93 1.50 -11.84
N ASP A 117 16.04 0.16 -11.81
CA ASP A 117 15.85 -0.70 -12.97
C ASP A 117 14.42 -0.60 -13.53
N CYS A 118 13.40 -0.58 -12.65
CA CYS A 118 12.00 -0.44 -13.06
C CYS A 118 11.76 0.92 -13.73
N LEU A 119 12.24 2.02 -13.15
CA LEU A 119 12.11 3.36 -13.71
C LEU A 119 12.75 3.45 -15.10
N THR A 120 13.94 2.88 -15.26
CA THR A 120 14.66 2.85 -16.55
C THR A 120 13.91 2.01 -17.59
N ARG A 121 13.52 0.78 -17.25
CA ARG A 121 12.79 -0.12 -18.17
C ARG A 121 11.45 0.44 -18.61
N GLN A 122 10.72 1.10 -17.71
CA GLN A 122 9.43 1.70 -17.99
C GLN A 122 9.53 3.12 -18.59
N GLN A 123 10.73 3.64 -18.77
CA GLN A 123 10.99 4.98 -19.32
C GLN A 123 10.16 6.06 -18.60
N VAL A 124 10.09 5.96 -17.26
CA VAL A 124 9.29 6.88 -16.45
C VAL A 124 9.87 8.28 -16.53
N THR A 125 9.03 9.23 -16.92
CA THR A 125 9.41 10.65 -16.94
C THR A 125 9.49 11.21 -15.54
N ARG A 126 10.46 12.09 -15.30
CA ARG A 126 10.61 12.79 -14.01
C ARG A 126 9.31 13.49 -13.61
N ASP A 127 9.02 13.49 -12.34
CA ASP A 127 7.85 14.15 -11.71
C ASP A 127 6.46 13.65 -12.18
N THR A 128 6.38 12.47 -12.81
CA THR A 128 5.11 11.89 -13.27
C THR A 128 4.64 10.68 -12.45
N LEU A 129 5.51 10.08 -11.65
CA LEU A 129 5.24 8.86 -10.90
C LEU A 129 5.14 9.13 -9.39
N SER A 130 4.15 8.54 -8.77
CA SER A 130 4.08 8.36 -7.31
C SER A 130 4.36 6.92 -6.94
N LEU A 131 5.29 6.67 -6.02
CA LEU A 131 5.57 5.36 -5.46
C LEU A 131 4.96 5.27 -4.07
N HIS A 132 3.98 4.37 -3.93
CA HIS A 132 3.30 4.10 -2.67
C HIS A 132 3.82 2.82 -2.04
N ALA A 133 4.09 2.86 -0.74
CA ALA A 133 4.61 1.73 0.01
C ALA A 133 4.20 1.76 1.48
N ASP A 134 4.27 0.63 2.14
CA ASP A 134 4.19 0.60 3.59
C ASP A 134 5.43 1.24 4.23
N ARG A 135 5.41 1.44 5.55
CA ARG A 135 6.53 2.03 6.29
C ARG A 135 7.56 0.99 6.75
N GLY A 136 7.92 0.06 5.85
CA GLY A 136 8.99 -0.91 6.11
C GLY A 136 10.38 -0.26 6.17
N THR A 137 11.35 -0.97 6.76
CA THR A 137 12.73 -0.48 6.93
C THR A 137 13.41 -0.18 5.60
N SER A 138 13.27 -1.05 4.62
CA SER A 138 13.81 -0.84 3.27
C SER A 138 13.15 0.35 2.57
N MET A 139 11.83 0.53 2.77
CA MET A 139 11.05 1.57 2.11
C MET A 139 11.34 2.98 2.64
N THR A 140 11.77 3.08 3.90
CA THR A 140 12.15 4.34 4.55
C THR A 140 13.67 4.56 4.56
N SER A 141 14.44 3.66 3.94
CA SER A 141 15.89 3.72 3.92
C SER A 141 16.43 4.97 3.20
N LYS A 142 17.59 5.45 3.64
CA LYS A 142 18.24 6.60 3.02
C LYS A 142 18.55 6.39 1.53
N PRO A 143 19.09 5.23 1.08
CA PRO A 143 19.38 4.98 -0.33
C PRO A 143 18.14 5.11 -1.24
N VAL A 144 17.02 4.51 -0.83
CA VAL A 144 15.75 4.62 -1.56
C VAL A 144 15.24 6.06 -1.55
N SER A 145 15.28 6.70 -0.39
CA SER A 145 14.84 8.09 -0.24
C SER A 145 15.59 9.04 -1.16
N GLN A 146 16.92 8.91 -1.25
CA GLN A 146 17.76 9.72 -2.11
C GLN A 146 17.46 9.47 -3.59
N LEU A 147 17.40 8.20 -4.02
CA LEU A 147 17.07 7.84 -5.40
C LEU A 147 15.76 8.47 -5.86
N LEU A 148 14.69 8.34 -5.06
CA LEU A 148 13.38 8.87 -5.43
C LEU A 148 13.38 10.39 -5.54
N THR A 149 14.11 11.08 -4.65
CA THR A 149 14.30 12.53 -4.71
C THR A 149 15.05 12.94 -5.98
N ASP A 150 16.16 12.26 -6.29
CA ASP A 150 17.01 12.55 -7.44
C ASP A 150 16.27 12.34 -8.77
N LEU A 151 15.34 11.37 -8.81
CA LEU A 151 14.53 11.06 -9.99
C LEU A 151 13.17 11.76 -10.04
N GLY A 152 12.85 12.61 -9.04
CA GLY A 152 11.58 13.32 -8.98
C GLY A 152 10.37 12.42 -8.78
N VAL A 153 10.53 11.26 -8.11
CA VAL A 153 9.43 10.35 -7.78
C VAL A 153 8.79 10.75 -6.46
N VAL A 154 7.49 11.01 -6.48
CA VAL A 154 6.74 11.37 -5.28
C VAL A 154 6.58 10.14 -4.38
N ARG A 155 7.01 10.26 -3.12
CA ARG A 155 6.81 9.20 -2.13
C ARG A 155 5.48 9.33 -1.42
N SER A 156 4.79 8.20 -1.29
CA SER A 156 3.61 8.07 -0.46
C SER A 156 3.74 6.85 0.45
N HIS A 157 3.22 6.94 1.66
CA HIS A 157 3.26 5.84 2.62
C HIS A 157 1.90 5.58 3.24
N SER A 158 1.62 4.30 3.47
CA SER A 158 0.49 3.86 4.28
C SER A 158 0.54 4.48 5.68
N ARG A 159 -0.64 4.69 6.26
CA ARG A 159 -0.73 5.07 7.67
C ARG A 159 -0.27 3.90 8.55
N PRO A 160 0.44 4.13 9.66
CA PRO A 160 0.87 3.06 10.55
C PRO A 160 -0.30 2.20 11.02
N HIS A 161 -0.14 0.87 10.92
CA HIS A 161 -1.12 -0.15 11.33
C HIS A 161 -2.46 -0.14 10.59
N ILE A 162 -2.51 0.43 9.37
CA ILE A 162 -3.69 0.40 8.51
C ILE A 162 -3.34 -0.39 7.24
N SER A 163 -3.74 -1.66 7.21
CA SER A 163 -3.48 -2.58 6.09
C SER A 163 -4.18 -2.14 4.80
N ASN A 164 -5.37 -1.56 4.90
CA ASN A 164 -6.16 -1.15 3.72
C ASN A 164 -5.54 0.00 2.91
N ASP A 165 -4.42 0.57 3.34
CA ASP A 165 -3.75 1.65 2.61
C ASP A 165 -2.86 1.14 1.46
N ASN A 166 -2.58 -0.19 1.37
CA ASN A 166 -1.85 -0.81 0.24
C ASN A 166 -2.61 -1.99 -0.40
N PRO A 167 -3.87 -1.79 -0.84
CA PRO A 167 -4.76 -2.89 -1.24
C PRO A 167 -4.28 -3.64 -2.49
N TYR A 168 -3.52 -2.99 -3.37
CA TYR A 168 -3.06 -3.59 -4.63
C TYR A 168 -1.94 -4.61 -4.41
N SER A 169 -0.95 -4.28 -3.58
CA SER A 169 0.11 -5.22 -3.21
C SER A 169 -0.45 -6.39 -2.42
N GLU A 170 -1.36 -6.14 -1.47
CA GLU A 170 -2.03 -7.21 -0.71
C GLU A 170 -2.80 -8.17 -1.62
N ALA A 171 -3.56 -7.64 -2.60
CA ALA A 171 -4.29 -8.45 -3.57
C ALA A 171 -3.35 -9.27 -4.46
N ALA A 172 -2.24 -8.68 -4.91
CA ALA A 172 -1.22 -9.36 -5.69
C ALA A 172 -0.58 -10.51 -4.91
N PHE A 173 -0.24 -10.29 -3.64
CA PHE A 173 0.31 -11.36 -2.78
C PHE A 173 -0.72 -12.44 -2.44
N LYS A 174 -1.99 -12.11 -2.30
CA LYS A 174 -3.06 -13.12 -2.20
C LYS A 174 -3.11 -13.96 -3.46
N THR A 175 -3.12 -13.36 -4.64
CA THR A 175 -3.14 -14.08 -5.92
C THR A 175 -1.93 -15.01 -6.05
N LEU A 176 -0.73 -14.56 -5.67
CA LEU A 176 0.48 -15.38 -5.66
C LEU A 176 0.38 -16.57 -4.69
N LYS A 177 0.04 -16.30 -3.43
CA LYS A 177 0.10 -17.31 -2.35
C LYS A 177 -1.07 -18.31 -2.37
N TYR A 178 -2.19 -17.94 -2.99
CA TYR A 178 -3.33 -18.84 -3.17
C TYR A 178 -3.38 -19.50 -4.56
N CYS A 179 -2.38 -19.27 -5.40
CA CYS A 179 -2.21 -20.01 -6.64
C CYS A 179 -2.08 -21.52 -6.34
N PRO A 180 -2.82 -22.42 -7.00
CA PRO A 180 -2.76 -23.86 -6.73
C PRO A 180 -1.36 -24.47 -6.86
N ALA A 181 -0.49 -23.87 -7.67
CA ALA A 181 0.90 -24.29 -7.84
C ALA A 181 1.85 -23.74 -6.76
N PHE A 182 1.37 -22.85 -5.85
CA PHE A 182 2.22 -22.28 -4.82
C PHE A 182 2.59 -23.34 -3.77
N PRO A 183 3.89 -23.63 -3.54
CA PRO A 183 4.29 -24.65 -2.61
C PRO A 183 4.18 -24.16 -1.16
N ASP A 184 3.94 -25.07 -0.21
CA ASP A 184 4.01 -24.71 1.21
C ASP A 184 5.40 -24.21 1.62
N ARG A 185 6.47 -24.80 1.01
CA ARG A 185 7.87 -24.40 1.19
C ARG A 185 8.65 -24.56 -0.11
N PHE A 186 9.60 -23.67 -0.33
CA PHE A 186 10.56 -23.75 -1.43
C PHE A 186 11.81 -24.51 -0.97
N GLY A 187 12.31 -25.42 -1.78
CA GLY A 187 13.52 -26.20 -1.49
C GLY A 187 14.81 -25.35 -1.48
N SER A 188 14.81 -24.25 -2.24
CA SER A 188 15.92 -23.31 -2.30
C SER A 188 15.44 -21.92 -2.75
N ILE A 189 16.32 -20.91 -2.63
CA ILE A 189 16.05 -19.58 -3.20
C ILE A 189 15.98 -19.62 -4.74
N ALA A 190 16.69 -20.55 -5.38
CA ALA A 190 16.63 -20.74 -6.82
C ALA A 190 15.26 -21.27 -7.26
N ASP A 191 14.69 -22.24 -6.53
CA ASP A 191 13.35 -22.77 -6.79
C ASP A 191 12.29 -21.68 -6.62
N ALA A 192 12.41 -20.88 -5.55
CA ALA A 192 11.51 -19.75 -5.31
C ALA A 192 11.61 -18.70 -6.42
N ARG A 193 12.81 -18.46 -6.94
CA ARG A 193 13.04 -17.54 -8.05
C ARG A 193 12.40 -18.05 -9.34
N LEU A 194 12.62 -19.30 -9.69
CA LEU A 194 12.02 -19.93 -10.87
C LEU A 194 10.49 -19.89 -10.80
N PHE A 195 9.92 -20.20 -9.64
CA PHE A 195 8.47 -20.08 -9.44
C PHE A 195 7.97 -18.64 -9.67
N CYS A 196 8.64 -17.64 -9.08
CA CYS A 196 8.28 -16.24 -9.25
C CYS A 196 8.40 -15.78 -10.70
N GLU A 197 9.43 -16.20 -11.44
CA GLU A 197 9.59 -15.92 -12.88
C GLU A 197 8.38 -16.41 -13.66
N GLN A 198 8.01 -17.67 -13.50
CA GLN A 198 6.86 -18.28 -14.16
C GLN A 198 5.55 -17.60 -13.75
N PHE A 199 5.36 -17.38 -12.45
CA PHE A 199 4.15 -16.76 -11.93
C PHE A 199 3.96 -15.33 -12.45
N PHE A 200 4.98 -14.48 -12.38
CA PHE A 200 4.83 -13.08 -12.81
C PHE A 200 4.74 -12.95 -14.34
N ALA A 201 5.39 -13.84 -15.09
CA ALA A 201 5.18 -13.94 -16.54
C ALA A 201 3.71 -14.28 -16.85
N TYR A 202 3.17 -15.34 -16.23
CA TYR A 202 1.77 -15.72 -16.36
C TYR A 202 0.83 -14.58 -15.92
N ASN A 203 1.07 -14.00 -14.73
CA ASN A 203 0.24 -12.91 -14.20
C ASN A 203 0.17 -11.72 -15.15
N ASN A 204 1.31 -11.31 -15.71
CA ASN A 204 1.36 -10.15 -16.57
C ASN A 204 0.77 -10.38 -17.96
N HIS A 205 0.97 -11.57 -18.56
CA HIS A 205 0.70 -11.81 -19.97
C HIS A 205 -0.48 -12.72 -20.25
N GLU A 206 -0.89 -13.57 -19.28
CA GLU A 206 -1.94 -14.58 -19.49
C GLU A 206 -3.14 -14.41 -18.56
N HIS A 207 -2.91 -14.07 -17.29
CA HIS A 207 -3.99 -13.93 -16.31
C HIS A 207 -4.98 -12.83 -16.70
N ARG A 208 -6.28 -13.19 -16.73
CA ARG A 208 -7.39 -12.28 -17.02
C ARG A 208 -7.90 -11.67 -15.72
N HIS A 209 -7.46 -10.45 -15.40
CA HIS A 209 -7.73 -9.81 -14.12
C HIS A 209 -9.12 -9.14 -14.12
N SER A 210 -10.00 -9.54 -13.18
CA SER A 210 -11.37 -9.02 -13.07
C SER A 210 -11.44 -7.50 -12.88
N GLY A 211 -10.55 -6.93 -12.08
CA GLY A 211 -10.51 -5.49 -11.78
C GLY A 211 -10.08 -4.60 -12.96
N ILE A 212 -9.70 -5.17 -14.10
CA ILE A 212 -9.35 -4.47 -15.33
C ILE A 212 -10.11 -5.02 -16.55
N GLY A 213 -11.38 -5.38 -16.35
CA GLY A 213 -12.25 -5.82 -17.45
C GLY A 213 -11.84 -7.15 -18.09
N LEU A 214 -11.29 -8.08 -17.31
CA LEU A 214 -10.79 -9.36 -17.78
C LEU A 214 -9.72 -9.22 -18.89
N HIS A 215 -8.96 -8.16 -18.88
CA HIS A 215 -7.76 -7.99 -19.68
C HIS A 215 -6.53 -8.52 -18.94
N THR A 216 -5.45 -8.78 -19.69
CA THR A 216 -4.15 -9.05 -19.06
C THR A 216 -3.53 -7.74 -18.58
N PRO A 217 -2.80 -7.75 -17.45
CA PRO A 217 -2.04 -6.57 -17.02
C PRO A 217 -1.20 -5.94 -18.11
N ALA A 218 -0.49 -6.75 -18.90
CA ALA A 218 0.35 -6.28 -20.00
C ALA A 218 -0.47 -5.54 -21.08
N SER A 219 -1.64 -6.05 -21.45
CA SER A 219 -2.47 -5.41 -22.48
C SER A 219 -2.97 -4.02 -22.06
N VAL A 220 -3.28 -3.85 -20.78
CA VAL A 220 -3.68 -2.53 -20.23
C VAL A 220 -2.46 -1.61 -20.10
N HIS A 221 -1.33 -2.16 -19.62
CA HIS A 221 -0.12 -1.39 -19.37
C HIS A 221 0.48 -0.79 -20.65
N TYR A 222 0.49 -1.58 -21.72
CA TYR A 222 1.05 -1.19 -23.03
C TYR A 222 0.00 -0.69 -24.02
N GLY A 223 -1.25 -0.50 -23.60
CA GLY A 223 -2.28 0.18 -24.38
C GLY A 223 -3.01 -0.66 -25.45
N THR A 224 -2.74 -1.98 -25.55
CA THR A 224 -3.41 -2.87 -26.54
C THR A 224 -4.79 -3.36 -26.12
N ALA A 225 -5.22 -3.04 -24.89
CA ALA A 225 -6.50 -3.51 -24.33
C ALA A 225 -7.72 -3.00 -25.11
N LEU A 226 -7.65 -1.80 -25.71
CA LEU A 226 -8.75 -1.26 -26.51
C LEU A 226 -9.00 -2.07 -27.78
N GLU A 227 -7.94 -2.49 -28.47
CA GLU A 227 -8.01 -3.35 -29.66
C GLU A 227 -8.60 -4.72 -29.32
N ILE A 228 -8.13 -5.33 -28.20
CA ILE A 228 -8.66 -6.60 -27.69
C ILE A 228 -10.14 -6.46 -27.33
N ARG A 229 -10.54 -5.34 -26.73
CA ARG A 229 -11.95 -5.08 -26.40
C ARG A 229 -12.80 -4.94 -27.65
N ALA A 230 -12.34 -4.26 -28.69
CA ALA A 230 -13.03 -4.16 -29.97
C ALA A 230 -13.21 -5.53 -30.65
N GLN A 231 -12.19 -6.38 -30.63
CA GLN A 231 -12.28 -7.76 -31.13
C GLN A 231 -13.29 -8.60 -30.34
N ARG A 232 -13.34 -8.46 -29.01
CA ARG A 232 -14.35 -9.13 -28.17
C ARG A 232 -15.76 -8.64 -28.49
N ALA A 233 -15.95 -7.33 -28.76
CA ALA A 233 -17.22 -6.76 -29.13
C ALA A 233 -17.71 -7.37 -30.47
N ALA A 234 -16.83 -7.44 -31.49
CA ALA A 234 -17.17 -8.05 -32.77
C ALA A 234 -17.57 -9.54 -32.62
N THR A 235 -16.85 -10.30 -31.76
CA THR A 235 -17.19 -11.69 -31.48
C THR A 235 -18.56 -11.83 -30.82
N LEU A 236 -18.91 -10.97 -29.86
CA LEU A 236 -20.19 -10.96 -29.18
C LEU A 236 -21.33 -10.55 -30.14
N ASP A 237 -21.09 -9.57 -31.01
CA ASP A 237 -22.06 -9.14 -32.02
C ASP A 237 -22.36 -10.23 -33.04
N ALA A 238 -21.35 -10.96 -33.50
CA ALA A 238 -21.52 -12.12 -34.39
C ALA A 238 -22.34 -13.23 -33.70
N ALA A 239 -22.04 -13.53 -32.42
CA ALA A 239 -22.82 -14.49 -31.64
C ALA A 239 -24.26 -14.08 -31.44
N TYR A 240 -24.51 -12.78 -31.18
CA TYR A 240 -25.85 -12.23 -31.06
C TYR A 240 -26.60 -12.29 -32.38
N ALA A 241 -25.99 -11.95 -33.51
CA ALA A 241 -26.60 -12.01 -34.83
C ALA A 241 -27.01 -13.44 -35.20
N THR A 242 -26.19 -14.45 -34.82
CA THR A 242 -26.48 -15.88 -35.10
C THR A 242 -27.64 -16.41 -34.24
N ASN A 243 -27.74 -16.00 -32.97
CA ASN A 243 -28.72 -16.54 -32.01
C ASN A 243 -29.20 -15.44 -31.02
N PRO A 244 -30.04 -14.48 -31.46
CA PRO A 244 -30.47 -13.36 -30.58
C PRO A 244 -31.23 -13.86 -29.35
N THR A 245 -31.98 -14.95 -29.46
CA THR A 245 -32.81 -15.49 -28.37
C THR A 245 -32.03 -16.05 -27.18
N ARG A 246 -30.72 -16.27 -27.33
CA ARG A 246 -29.82 -16.68 -26.23
C ARG A 246 -29.48 -15.54 -25.28
N PHE A 247 -29.78 -14.32 -25.63
CA PHE A 247 -29.37 -13.13 -24.89
C PHE A 247 -30.60 -12.36 -24.44
N THR A 248 -30.64 -11.90 -23.19
CA THR A 248 -31.70 -11.04 -22.67
C THR A 248 -31.55 -9.61 -23.18
N GLN A 249 -30.31 -9.22 -23.54
CA GLN A 249 -29.95 -7.93 -24.14
C GLN A 249 -28.72 -8.11 -25.01
N ARG A 250 -28.44 -7.13 -25.91
CA ARG A 250 -27.22 -7.18 -26.73
C ARG A 250 -25.97 -7.21 -25.84
N PRO A 251 -25.15 -8.26 -25.94
CA PRO A 251 -23.98 -8.42 -25.06
C PRO A 251 -22.91 -7.38 -25.36
N GLN A 252 -22.20 -6.95 -24.30
CA GLN A 252 -21.06 -6.05 -24.41
C GLN A 252 -19.86 -6.67 -23.68
N PRO A 253 -18.63 -6.46 -24.18
CA PRO A 253 -17.46 -6.89 -23.46
C PRO A 253 -17.27 -6.08 -22.17
N PRO A 254 -16.66 -6.64 -21.13
CA PRO A 254 -16.36 -5.92 -19.90
C PRO A 254 -15.66 -4.59 -20.17
N MET A 255 -16.00 -3.57 -19.37
CA MET A 255 -15.41 -2.26 -19.51
C MET A 255 -14.01 -2.22 -18.87
N LEU A 256 -13.10 -1.48 -19.52
CA LEU A 256 -11.83 -1.12 -18.90
C LEU A 256 -12.06 -0.07 -17.82
N PRO A 257 -11.32 -0.13 -16.71
CA PRO A 257 -11.34 0.94 -15.74
C PRO A 257 -10.74 2.21 -16.36
N THR A 258 -11.34 3.34 -16.09
CA THR A 258 -10.82 4.66 -16.47
C THR A 258 -9.91 5.25 -15.42
N ILE A 259 -10.02 4.76 -14.18
CA ILE A 259 -9.35 5.31 -13.01
C ILE A 259 -9.09 4.21 -11.97
N ALA A 260 -7.96 4.31 -11.28
CA ALA A 260 -7.63 3.49 -10.13
C ALA A 260 -7.24 4.39 -8.95
N TRP A 261 -7.69 4.03 -7.74
CA TRP A 261 -7.46 4.81 -6.53
C TRP A 261 -6.79 3.99 -5.44
N ILE A 262 -5.87 4.63 -4.71
CA ILE A 262 -5.57 4.25 -3.34
C ILE A 262 -6.32 5.24 -2.46
N ASN A 263 -7.24 4.72 -1.64
CA ASN A 263 -8.04 5.52 -0.72
C ASN A 263 -8.88 6.62 -1.41
N GLN A 264 -9.75 6.22 -2.33
CA GLN A 264 -10.67 7.16 -2.96
C GLN A 264 -11.36 8.06 -1.93
N PRO A 265 -11.41 9.41 -2.14
CA PRO A 265 -12.19 10.31 -1.32
C PRO A 265 -13.67 9.88 -1.29
N ILE A 266 -14.28 9.92 -0.11
CA ILE A 266 -15.73 9.79 -0.01
C ILE A 266 -16.29 11.18 -0.41
N GLU A 267 -16.99 11.26 -1.55
CA GLU A 267 -17.77 12.45 -1.83
C GLU A 267 -18.81 12.60 -0.70
N GLU A 268 -18.67 13.64 0.12
CA GLU A 268 -19.74 14.04 1.03
C GLU A 268 -20.93 14.40 0.14
N VAL A 269 -21.91 13.50 0.07
CA VAL A 269 -23.21 13.84 -0.48
C VAL A 269 -23.73 15.00 0.36
N ALA A 270 -23.62 16.19 -0.18
CA ALA A 270 -24.23 17.38 0.43
C ALA A 270 -25.71 17.03 0.63
N GLN A 271 -26.10 16.74 1.87
CA GLN A 271 -27.50 16.69 2.26
C GLN A 271 -28.01 18.13 2.10
N SER A 272 -28.55 18.40 0.95
CA SER A 272 -29.40 19.58 0.76
C SER A 272 -30.62 19.43 1.68
N ALA A 273 -30.60 20.18 2.76
CA ALA A 273 -31.73 20.39 3.64
C ALA A 273 -32.85 21.13 2.90
#